data_4c706955b256416b4cc6c7b7aa1f1cb0
#
_entry.id   4c706955b256416b4cc6c7b7aa1f1cb0
#
_cell.length_a   1.000
_cell.length_b   1.000
_cell.length_c   1.000
_cell.angle_alpha   90.00
_cell.angle_beta   90.00
_cell.angle_gamma   90.00
#
_symmetry.space_group_name_H-M   'P 1'
#
loop_
_entity.id
_entity.type
_entity.pdbx_description
1 polymer ?
#
loop_
_entity_poly.entity_id
_entity_poly.type
_entity_poly.pdbx_seq_one_letter_code
_entity_poly.pdbx_strand_id
1 'polypeptide(L)'
;MAKEDKIVFCTGGGCTAKLGAGVLSHILEKLPRGEKDPDLLVGYDSRDDAAVYRITDDIALVQTVDFFPPMVDDPYTFGQIAAANALSDVYAMGGEVKTALNLVCFPESMDLNILGEILRGGAEKVAEAGGILAGGHSIADTGVKYGLSVTGLVDPRRLTANDTGKPGDKLILTKALGVGLICTANRVDEAAPGAMDAAVASMTTLNKSAAEISRSYDVHAATDVTGFSFLGHLHEMMGGRLSCRIDGSAVPVLPGAWQAADDCLYTAAGQRNRNHTGPFVRFENVPFAMQEILFDPQTSGGLLLAVAPKEAENLRDELQKASLPAQIVGEITEKQDTEIVVSYSE
;
A
#
# COMPACT_ATOMS: atom_id res chain seq x y z
N MET A 1 32.70 -32.33 -3.51
CA MET A 1 31.71 -31.88 -2.52
C MET A 1 30.94 -30.77 -3.19
N ALA A 2 29.70 -31.03 -3.58
CA ALA A 2 28.80 -30.00 -4.12
C ALA A 2 28.58 -28.96 -3.00
N LYS A 3 28.73 -27.66 -3.30
CA LYS A 3 28.24 -26.60 -2.42
C LYS A 3 26.74 -26.84 -2.26
N GLU A 4 26.30 -27.17 -1.04
CA GLU A 4 24.90 -27.06 -0.70
C GLU A 4 24.54 -25.59 -0.94
N ASP A 5 23.70 -25.32 -1.95
CA ASP A 5 23.14 -24.00 -2.20
C ASP A 5 22.24 -23.69 -0.99
N LYS A 6 22.76 -22.91 -0.04
CA LYS A 6 21.96 -22.44 1.09
C LYS A 6 20.80 -21.60 0.54
N ILE A 7 19.58 -21.97 0.86
CA ILE A 7 18.39 -21.20 0.52
C ILE A 7 18.53 -19.83 1.19
N VAL A 8 18.52 -18.77 0.38
CA VAL A 8 18.63 -17.39 0.86
C VAL A 8 17.24 -16.95 1.32
N PHE A 9 17.14 -16.48 2.57
CA PHE A 9 15.87 -16.02 3.15
C PHE A 9 15.34 -14.79 2.43
N CYS A 10 16.14 -13.72 2.33
CA CYS A 10 15.75 -12.50 1.63
C CYS A 10 16.29 -12.51 0.20
N THR A 11 15.39 -12.58 -0.78
CA THR A 11 15.73 -12.50 -2.21
C THR A 11 15.36 -11.16 -2.83
N GLY A 12 14.86 -10.23 -1.99
CA GLY A 12 14.21 -9.01 -2.42
C GLY A 12 12.77 -9.28 -2.89
N GLY A 13 11.85 -8.49 -2.43
CA GLY A 13 10.44 -8.79 -2.68
C GLY A 13 9.52 -7.67 -2.21
N GLY A 14 8.72 -7.96 -1.21
CA GLY A 14 7.66 -7.06 -0.80
C GLY A 14 6.67 -6.82 -1.95
N CYS A 15 6.03 -5.68 -1.95
CA CYS A 15 5.07 -5.32 -3.00
C CYS A 15 5.70 -5.18 -4.40
N THR A 16 7.03 -5.10 -4.53
CA THR A 16 7.72 -5.10 -5.84
C THR A 16 7.57 -6.42 -6.59
N ALA A 17 7.24 -7.52 -5.89
CA ALA A 17 7.01 -8.84 -6.46
C ALA A 17 5.61 -9.01 -7.09
N LYS A 18 4.69 -8.07 -6.88
CA LYS A 18 3.33 -8.11 -7.46
C LYS A 18 3.40 -8.08 -8.99
N LEU A 19 2.45 -8.77 -9.65
CA LEU A 19 2.27 -8.68 -11.10
C LEU A 19 1.87 -7.24 -11.46
N GLY A 20 2.34 -6.75 -12.61
CA GLY A 20 1.99 -5.40 -13.06
C GLY A 20 0.47 -5.25 -13.30
N ALA A 21 -0.10 -4.11 -12.94
CA ALA A 21 -1.54 -3.83 -13.02
C ALA A 21 -2.13 -4.13 -14.40
N GLY A 22 -1.46 -3.76 -15.49
CA GLY A 22 -1.95 -4.01 -16.85
C GLY A 22 -2.05 -5.49 -17.22
N VAL A 23 -1.13 -6.34 -16.73
CA VAL A 23 -1.18 -7.80 -16.98
C VAL A 23 -2.34 -8.42 -16.22
N LEU A 24 -2.51 -8.04 -14.97
CA LEU A 24 -3.58 -8.56 -14.11
C LEU A 24 -4.96 -8.16 -14.64
N SER A 25 -5.17 -6.90 -14.99
CA SER A 25 -6.43 -6.40 -15.57
C SER A 25 -6.84 -7.20 -16.80
N HIS A 26 -5.90 -7.44 -17.73
CA HIS A 26 -6.20 -8.20 -18.96
C HIS A 26 -6.61 -9.66 -18.70
N ILE A 27 -6.11 -10.27 -17.62
CA ILE A 27 -6.50 -11.63 -17.23
C ILE A 27 -7.90 -11.60 -16.59
N LEU A 28 -8.14 -10.66 -15.67
CA LEU A 28 -9.40 -10.52 -14.94
C LEU A 28 -10.59 -10.20 -15.86
N GLU A 29 -10.37 -9.43 -16.92
CA GLU A 29 -11.41 -9.13 -17.93
C GLU A 29 -11.97 -10.37 -18.63
N LYS A 30 -11.19 -11.46 -18.66
CA LYS A 30 -11.58 -12.73 -19.32
C LYS A 30 -12.30 -13.70 -18.38
N LEU A 31 -12.39 -13.38 -17.10
CA LEU A 31 -13.08 -14.23 -16.14
C LEU A 31 -14.59 -14.23 -16.41
N PRO A 32 -15.28 -15.39 -16.27
CA PRO A 32 -16.72 -15.45 -16.35
C PRO A 32 -17.33 -14.51 -15.30
N ARG A 33 -18.19 -13.60 -15.73
CA ARG A 33 -18.95 -12.74 -14.82
C ARG A 33 -20.25 -13.46 -14.48
N GLY A 34 -20.46 -13.71 -13.19
CA GLY A 34 -21.75 -14.16 -12.66
C GLY A 34 -22.82 -13.05 -12.71
N GLU A 35 -24.04 -13.36 -12.30
CA GLU A 35 -25.04 -12.34 -12.02
C GLU A 35 -24.52 -11.40 -10.93
N LYS A 36 -24.79 -10.08 -11.08
CA LYS A 36 -24.40 -9.10 -10.06
C LYS A 36 -25.20 -9.34 -8.79
N ASP A 37 -24.51 -9.72 -7.72
CA ASP A 37 -25.09 -9.78 -6.39
C ASP A 37 -25.21 -8.34 -5.83
N PRO A 38 -26.43 -7.87 -5.50
CA PRO A 38 -26.62 -6.51 -4.97
C PRO A 38 -25.97 -6.29 -3.60
N ASP A 39 -25.60 -7.36 -2.89
CA ASP A 39 -24.92 -7.29 -1.61
C ASP A 39 -23.39 -7.24 -1.76
N LEU A 40 -22.84 -7.50 -2.95
CA LEU A 40 -21.43 -7.22 -3.25
C LEU A 40 -21.28 -5.73 -3.54
N LEU A 41 -20.91 -4.96 -2.51
CA LEU A 41 -20.77 -3.50 -2.59
C LEU A 41 -19.50 -3.09 -3.37
N VAL A 42 -18.41 -3.82 -3.13
CA VAL A 42 -17.11 -3.62 -3.79
C VAL A 42 -16.56 -4.99 -4.21
N GLY A 43 -16.18 -5.12 -5.46
CA GLY A 43 -15.59 -6.34 -6.01
C GLY A 43 -14.39 -6.02 -6.89
N TYR A 44 -13.82 -7.03 -7.56
CA TYR A 44 -12.61 -6.85 -8.39
C TYR A 44 -12.82 -5.91 -9.61
N ASP A 45 -14.06 -5.60 -9.97
CA ASP A 45 -14.37 -4.67 -11.07
C ASP A 45 -14.02 -3.21 -10.75
N SER A 46 -14.03 -2.84 -9.47
CA SER A 46 -13.72 -1.48 -8.99
C SER A 46 -12.22 -1.23 -8.84
N ARG A 47 -11.38 -2.29 -8.87
CA ARG A 47 -9.93 -2.19 -8.58
C ARG A 47 -9.64 -1.54 -7.23
N ASP A 48 -10.48 -1.84 -6.25
CA ASP A 48 -10.38 -1.34 -4.89
C ASP A 48 -9.50 -2.24 -4.02
N ASP A 49 -9.16 -1.78 -2.82
CA ASP A 49 -8.19 -2.44 -1.93
C ASP A 49 -8.73 -3.78 -1.39
N ALA A 50 -10.03 -3.90 -1.16
CA ALA A 50 -10.64 -5.13 -0.67
C ALA A 50 -12.04 -5.37 -1.26
N ALA A 51 -12.48 -6.63 -1.21
CA ALA A 51 -13.88 -6.96 -1.48
C ALA A 51 -14.75 -6.60 -0.27
N VAL A 52 -15.94 -6.02 -0.53
CA VAL A 52 -16.90 -5.66 0.51
C VAL A 52 -18.26 -6.26 0.21
N TYR A 53 -18.74 -7.11 1.13
CA TYR A 53 -20.02 -7.80 1.01
C TYR A 53 -20.96 -7.42 2.16
N ARG A 54 -22.15 -6.90 1.84
CA ARG A 54 -23.15 -6.51 2.83
C ARG A 54 -23.78 -7.75 3.48
N ILE A 55 -23.80 -7.78 4.79
CA ILE A 55 -24.45 -8.84 5.59
C ILE A 55 -25.81 -8.36 6.13
N THR A 56 -25.83 -7.09 6.58
CA THR A 56 -27.04 -6.40 7.05
C THR A 56 -27.00 -4.95 6.59
N ASP A 57 -28.03 -4.16 6.89
CA ASP A 57 -28.04 -2.71 6.56
C ASP A 57 -26.92 -1.93 7.30
N ASP A 58 -26.44 -2.45 8.43
CA ASP A 58 -25.44 -1.78 9.27
C ASP A 58 -24.07 -2.49 9.28
N ILE A 59 -23.93 -3.66 8.66
CA ILE A 59 -22.72 -4.47 8.69
C ILE A 59 -22.38 -4.99 7.30
N ALA A 60 -21.18 -4.68 6.83
CA ALA A 60 -20.55 -5.31 5.69
C ALA A 60 -19.23 -5.97 6.07
N LEU A 61 -18.93 -7.08 5.42
CA LEU A 61 -17.69 -7.82 5.54
C LEU A 61 -16.66 -7.21 4.59
N VAL A 62 -15.48 -6.92 5.10
CA VAL A 62 -14.31 -6.54 4.30
C VAL A 62 -13.37 -7.73 4.24
N GLN A 63 -13.01 -8.19 3.03
CA GLN A 63 -12.11 -9.32 2.84
C GLN A 63 -10.98 -8.99 1.90
N THR A 64 -9.76 -9.24 2.35
CA THR A 64 -8.55 -9.07 1.55
C THR A 64 -7.57 -10.21 1.77
N VAL A 65 -6.60 -10.32 0.84
CA VAL A 65 -5.48 -11.24 0.92
C VAL A 65 -4.25 -10.59 0.31
N ASP A 66 -3.17 -10.51 1.10
CA ASP A 66 -1.88 -10.04 0.60
C ASP A 66 -0.73 -10.85 1.19
N PHE A 67 0.21 -11.27 0.34
CA PHE A 67 1.41 -12.00 0.73
C PHE A 67 2.52 -11.80 -0.30
N PHE A 68 3.76 -11.84 0.14
CA PHE A 68 4.92 -11.58 -0.71
C PHE A 68 6.21 -12.19 -0.12
N PRO A 69 7.29 -12.27 -0.91
CA PRO A 69 8.61 -12.70 -0.43
C PRO A 69 9.28 -11.62 0.43
N PRO A 70 10.24 -12.01 1.31
CA PRO A 70 10.96 -11.09 2.19
C PRO A 70 11.72 -9.99 1.43
N MET A 71 11.73 -8.77 2.03
CA MET A 71 12.51 -7.62 1.59
C MET A 71 13.51 -7.14 2.66
N VAL A 72 13.45 -7.72 3.86
CA VAL A 72 14.37 -7.50 4.97
C VAL A 72 14.96 -8.83 5.43
N ASP A 73 16.12 -8.81 6.08
CA ASP A 73 16.83 -10.03 6.48
C ASP A 73 16.35 -10.58 7.83
N ASP A 74 15.74 -9.74 8.68
CA ASP A 74 15.18 -10.17 9.97
C ASP A 74 13.79 -10.79 9.78
N PRO A 75 13.62 -12.11 10.12
CA PRO A 75 12.36 -12.82 9.92
C PRO A 75 11.20 -12.23 10.73
N TYR A 76 11.46 -11.78 11.95
CA TYR A 76 10.45 -11.17 12.80
C TYR A 76 9.93 -9.85 12.21
N THR A 77 10.84 -8.98 11.80
CA THR A 77 10.50 -7.71 11.13
C THR A 77 9.76 -7.96 9.82
N PHE A 78 10.17 -8.97 9.03
CA PHE A 78 9.44 -9.36 7.83
C PHE A 78 7.99 -9.76 8.15
N GLY A 79 7.78 -10.56 9.20
CA GLY A 79 6.45 -10.94 9.68
C GLY A 79 5.59 -9.73 10.03
N GLN A 80 6.17 -8.74 10.73
CA GLN A 80 5.49 -7.49 11.06
C GLN A 80 5.09 -6.68 9.81
N ILE A 81 6.01 -6.53 8.85
CA ILE A 81 5.77 -5.78 7.61
C ILE A 81 4.66 -6.44 6.79
N ALA A 82 4.73 -7.75 6.60
CA ALA A 82 3.75 -8.48 5.82
C ALA A 82 2.34 -8.42 6.42
N ALA A 83 2.25 -8.51 7.75
CA ALA A 83 0.98 -8.34 8.44
C ALA A 83 0.47 -6.89 8.37
N ALA A 84 1.32 -5.89 8.61
CA ALA A 84 0.93 -4.48 8.53
C ALA A 84 0.40 -4.12 7.14
N ASN A 85 1.01 -4.66 6.08
CA ASN A 85 0.56 -4.46 4.70
C ASN A 85 -0.82 -5.10 4.45
N ALA A 86 -1.02 -6.38 4.83
CA ALA A 86 -2.28 -7.07 4.59
C ALA A 86 -3.45 -6.51 5.41
N LEU A 87 -3.18 -5.94 6.60
CA LEU A 87 -4.18 -5.28 7.44
C LEU A 87 -4.62 -3.93 6.88
N SER A 88 -3.79 -3.31 6.05
CA SER A 88 -3.97 -1.94 5.56
C SER A 88 -5.20 -1.77 4.67
N ASP A 89 -5.50 -2.74 3.82
CA ASP A 89 -6.67 -2.72 2.94
C ASP A 89 -7.98 -2.55 3.73
N VAL A 90 -8.08 -3.20 4.91
CA VAL A 90 -9.26 -3.04 5.77
C VAL A 90 -9.40 -1.60 6.26
N TYR A 91 -8.28 -0.95 6.58
CA TYR A 91 -8.28 0.45 7.01
C TYR A 91 -8.60 1.41 5.88
N ALA A 92 -8.10 1.16 4.65
CA ALA A 92 -8.42 1.93 3.47
C ALA A 92 -9.92 1.91 3.16
N MET A 93 -10.58 0.75 3.36
CA MET A 93 -12.03 0.61 3.21
C MET A 93 -12.85 1.20 4.37
N GLY A 94 -12.23 1.91 5.35
CA GLY A 94 -12.89 2.45 6.54
C GLY A 94 -13.28 1.42 7.60
N GLY A 95 -12.84 0.17 7.42
CA GLY A 95 -13.20 -0.97 8.24
C GLY A 95 -12.38 -1.11 9.53
N GLU A 96 -12.78 -2.08 10.35
CA GLU A 96 -12.07 -2.56 11.55
C GLU A 96 -11.65 -4.01 11.35
N VAL A 97 -10.39 -4.32 11.62
CA VAL A 97 -9.87 -5.70 11.58
C VAL A 97 -10.57 -6.56 12.65
N LYS A 98 -11.03 -7.73 12.27
CA LYS A 98 -11.63 -8.70 13.21
C LYS A 98 -10.81 -9.98 13.31
N THR A 99 -10.52 -10.63 12.18
CA THR A 99 -9.73 -11.86 12.16
C THR A 99 -8.72 -11.87 11.04
N ALA A 100 -7.64 -12.62 11.23
CA ALA A 100 -6.65 -12.89 10.19
C ALA A 100 -6.28 -14.38 10.17
N LEU A 101 -5.94 -14.87 8.98
CA LEU A 101 -5.40 -16.21 8.74
C LEU A 101 -4.02 -16.08 8.09
N ASN A 102 -3.03 -16.80 8.61
CA ASN A 102 -1.69 -16.87 8.02
C ASN A 102 -1.73 -17.55 6.64
N LEU A 103 -0.98 -17.00 5.70
CA LEU A 103 -0.65 -17.61 4.40
C LEU A 103 0.85 -17.78 4.34
N VAL A 104 1.31 -19.02 4.25
CA VAL A 104 2.73 -19.37 4.35
C VAL A 104 3.15 -20.26 3.19
N CYS A 105 4.21 -19.85 2.47
CA CYS A 105 5.03 -20.71 1.64
C CYS A 105 6.42 -20.77 2.29
N PHE A 106 6.95 -21.97 2.59
CA PHE A 106 8.20 -22.08 3.31
C PHE A 106 9.00 -23.33 2.87
N PRO A 107 10.34 -23.19 2.64
CA PRO A 107 11.17 -24.33 2.25
C PRO A 107 11.35 -25.32 3.41
N GLU A 108 11.04 -26.60 3.18
CA GLU A 108 11.19 -27.65 4.20
C GLU A 108 12.63 -27.80 4.74
N SER A 109 13.63 -27.45 3.93
CA SER A 109 15.05 -27.51 4.28
C SER A 109 15.54 -26.31 5.09
N MET A 110 14.73 -25.25 5.23
CA MET A 110 15.08 -24.05 6.01
C MET A 110 14.76 -24.26 7.50
N ASP A 111 15.54 -23.62 8.39
CA ASP A 111 15.30 -23.70 9.84
C ASP A 111 13.89 -23.21 10.22
N LEU A 112 13.11 -24.07 10.86
CA LEU A 112 11.75 -23.75 11.31
C LEU A 112 11.68 -22.64 12.37
N ASN A 113 12.78 -22.32 13.05
CA ASN A 113 12.84 -21.16 13.94
C ASN A 113 12.62 -19.85 13.16
N ILE A 114 13.10 -19.78 11.91
CA ILE A 114 12.84 -18.63 11.02
C ILE A 114 11.34 -18.47 10.79
N LEU A 115 10.63 -19.57 10.51
CA LEU A 115 9.17 -19.53 10.36
C LEU A 115 8.49 -19.08 11.66
N GLY A 116 8.97 -19.59 12.81
CA GLY A 116 8.46 -19.18 14.12
C GLY A 116 8.53 -17.68 14.34
N GLU A 117 9.67 -17.06 14.00
CA GLU A 117 9.85 -15.61 14.13
C GLU A 117 8.96 -14.82 13.16
N ILE A 118 8.79 -15.26 11.91
CA ILE A 118 7.85 -14.64 10.96
C ILE A 118 6.44 -14.63 11.53
N LEU A 119 5.97 -15.80 11.98
CA LEU A 119 4.62 -15.96 12.53
C LEU A 119 4.42 -15.12 13.80
N ARG A 120 5.44 -15.03 14.66
CA ARG A 120 5.43 -14.20 15.87
C ARG A 120 5.26 -12.72 15.52
N GLY A 121 6.06 -12.20 14.57
CA GLY A 121 5.96 -10.81 14.10
C GLY A 121 4.58 -10.49 13.53
N GLY A 122 4.02 -11.40 12.72
CA GLY A 122 2.68 -11.25 12.18
C GLY A 122 1.58 -11.28 13.24
N ALA A 123 1.66 -12.22 14.19
CA ALA A 123 0.69 -12.36 15.27
C ALA A 123 0.63 -11.11 16.16
N GLU A 124 1.79 -10.53 16.50
CA GLU A 124 1.88 -9.31 17.29
C GLU A 124 1.23 -8.12 16.57
N LYS A 125 1.40 -8.00 15.25
CA LYS A 125 0.74 -6.93 14.45
C LYS A 125 -0.76 -7.12 14.36
N VAL A 126 -1.26 -8.34 14.22
CA VAL A 126 -2.70 -8.63 14.27
C VAL A 126 -3.29 -8.25 15.65
N ALA A 127 -2.58 -8.55 16.74
CA ALA A 127 -2.99 -8.15 18.09
C ALA A 127 -2.98 -6.62 18.28
N GLU A 128 -1.94 -5.91 17.77
CA GLU A 128 -1.86 -4.44 17.75
C GLU A 128 -3.02 -3.81 16.96
N ALA A 129 -3.44 -4.45 15.87
CA ALA A 129 -4.61 -4.05 15.11
C ALA A 129 -5.93 -4.23 15.89
N GLY A 130 -5.92 -4.98 16.98
CA GLY A 130 -7.11 -5.36 17.74
C GLY A 130 -7.85 -6.57 17.16
N GLY A 131 -7.23 -7.26 16.21
CA GLY A 131 -7.75 -8.46 15.57
C GLY A 131 -7.32 -9.75 16.28
N ILE A 132 -7.85 -10.87 15.82
CA ILE A 132 -7.54 -12.22 16.32
C ILE A 132 -6.91 -13.02 15.18
N LEU A 133 -5.71 -13.55 15.42
CA LEU A 133 -5.10 -14.53 14.50
C LEU A 133 -5.81 -15.88 14.72
N ALA A 134 -6.62 -16.31 13.76
CA ALA A 134 -7.55 -17.42 13.90
C ALA A 134 -7.03 -18.74 13.30
N GLY A 135 -5.83 -18.75 12.72
CA GLY A 135 -5.23 -19.93 12.08
C GLY A 135 -4.51 -19.58 10.80
N GLY A 136 -4.58 -20.46 9.82
CA GLY A 136 -3.97 -20.22 8.51
C GLY A 136 -3.68 -21.50 7.74
N HIS A 137 -2.91 -21.35 6.65
CA HIS A 137 -2.47 -22.46 5.80
C HIS A 137 -0.99 -22.32 5.46
N SER A 138 -0.28 -23.44 5.40
CA SER A 138 1.12 -23.49 5.02
C SER A 138 1.37 -24.58 3.98
N ILE A 139 2.23 -24.26 3.00
CA ILE A 139 2.68 -25.21 1.98
C ILE A 139 4.21 -25.19 1.87
N ALA A 140 4.80 -26.32 1.51
CA ALA A 140 6.19 -26.39 1.10
C ALA A 140 6.40 -25.68 -0.23
N ASP A 141 7.44 -24.84 -0.34
CA ASP A 141 7.79 -24.11 -1.57
C ASP A 141 9.32 -23.94 -1.65
N THR A 142 9.82 -23.48 -2.77
CA THR A 142 11.25 -23.21 -2.99
C THR A 142 11.72 -21.90 -2.36
N GLY A 143 10.81 -20.99 -2.01
CA GLY A 143 11.12 -19.70 -1.40
C GLY A 143 10.10 -19.30 -0.35
N VAL A 144 10.53 -18.46 0.58
CA VAL A 144 9.65 -17.94 1.63
C VAL A 144 8.68 -16.92 1.04
N LYS A 145 7.38 -17.08 1.36
CA LYS A 145 6.33 -16.05 1.18
C LYS A 145 5.45 -16.08 2.41
N TYR A 146 5.09 -14.92 2.88
CA TYR A 146 4.22 -14.77 4.04
C TYR A 146 3.29 -13.58 3.86
N GLY A 147 2.12 -13.70 4.42
CA GLY A 147 1.11 -12.67 4.54
C GLY A 147 -0.14 -13.19 5.20
N LEU A 148 -1.23 -12.46 5.04
CA LEU A 148 -2.48 -12.75 5.70
C LEU A 148 -3.65 -12.74 4.71
N SER A 149 -4.67 -13.56 5.01
CA SER A 149 -6.03 -13.29 4.60
C SER A 149 -6.74 -12.62 5.77
N VAL A 150 -7.25 -11.41 5.55
CA VAL A 150 -7.82 -10.58 6.62
C VAL A 150 -9.31 -10.40 6.40
N THR A 151 -10.06 -10.50 7.50
CA THR A 151 -11.47 -10.18 7.55
C THR A 151 -11.70 -9.01 8.50
N GLY A 152 -12.33 -7.97 7.98
CA GLY A 152 -12.77 -6.80 8.72
C GLY A 152 -14.28 -6.60 8.63
N LEU A 153 -14.78 -5.64 9.40
CA LEU A 153 -16.16 -5.18 9.33
C LEU A 153 -16.18 -3.66 9.10
N VAL A 154 -17.15 -3.22 8.30
CA VAL A 154 -17.44 -1.79 8.08
C VAL A 154 -18.95 -1.55 8.10
N ASP A 155 -19.37 -0.39 8.56
CA ASP A 155 -20.73 0.10 8.30
C ASP A 155 -20.81 0.50 6.81
N PRO A 156 -21.73 -0.07 6.01
CA PRO A 156 -21.87 0.27 4.59
C PRO A 156 -21.98 1.77 4.30
N ARG A 157 -22.51 2.54 5.25
CA ARG A 157 -22.66 4.00 5.14
C ARG A 157 -21.35 4.78 5.37
N ARG A 158 -20.33 4.10 5.88
CA ARG A 158 -18.98 4.65 6.18
C ARG A 158 -17.88 4.01 5.34
N LEU A 159 -18.29 3.25 4.34
CA LEU A 159 -17.37 2.65 3.37
C LEU A 159 -16.65 3.75 2.60
N THR A 160 -15.33 3.69 2.58
CA THR A 160 -14.47 4.58 1.79
C THR A 160 -13.93 3.81 0.59
N ALA A 161 -14.65 3.83 -0.53
CA ALA A 161 -14.14 3.27 -1.78
C ALA A 161 -13.11 4.20 -2.41
N ASN A 162 -12.18 3.65 -3.20
CA ASN A 162 -11.10 4.44 -3.76
C ASN A 162 -11.56 5.44 -4.84
N ASP A 163 -12.68 5.20 -5.50
CA ASP A 163 -13.16 5.97 -6.66
C ASP A 163 -14.32 6.95 -6.35
N THR A 164 -14.60 7.24 -5.10
CA THR A 164 -15.73 8.11 -4.66
C THR A 164 -15.35 9.57 -4.37
N GLY A 165 -14.11 9.96 -4.69
CA GLY A 165 -13.62 11.32 -4.58
C GLY A 165 -14.43 12.34 -5.41
N LYS A 166 -14.39 13.59 -4.99
CA LYS A 166 -15.15 14.71 -5.58
C LYS A 166 -14.21 15.84 -6.01
N PRO A 167 -14.58 16.60 -7.06
CA PRO A 167 -13.84 17.83 -7.39
C PRO A 167 -13.78 18.78 -6.21
N GLY A 168 -12.60 19.31 -5.94
CA GLY A 168 -12.30 20.19 -4.81
C GLY A 168 -11.73 19.47 -3.60
N ASP A 169 -11.84 18.14 -3.50
CA ASP A 169 -11.25 17.39 -2.40
C ASP A 169 -9.74 17.58 -2.35
N LYS A 170 -9.21 17.72 -1.13
CA LYS A 170 -7.77 17.73 -0.88
C LYS A 170 -7.27 16.32 -0.67
N LEU A 171 -6.10 16.05 -1.24
CA LEU A 171 -5.44 14.75 -1.13
C LEU A 171 -4.43 14.79 0.02
N ILE A 172 -4.61 13.92 1.02
CA ILE A 172 -3.70 13.78 2.15
C ILE A 172 -2.99 12.44 2.05
N LEU A 173 -1.65 12.44 2.06
CA LEU A 173 -0.82 11.25 2.14
C LEU A 173 -0.30 11.09 3.57
N THR A 174 -0.50 9.91 4.19
CA THR A 174 -0.25 9.71 5.63
C THR A 174 1.11 9.10 5.99
N LYS A 175 1.86 8.56 5.01
CA LYS A 175 3.26 8.08 5.18
C LYS A 175 4.14 8.61 4.05
N ALA A 176 5.44 8.68 4.33
CA ALA A 176 6.44 9.09 3.35
C ALA A 176 6.70 8.00 2.29
N LEU A 177 7.07 8.43 1.07
CA LEU A 177 7.40 7.55 -0.06
C LEU A 177 8.89 7.22 -0.11
N GLY A 178 9.26 6.15 -0.84
CA GLY A 178 10.63 5.79 -1.15
C GLY A 178 11.08 4.42 -0.62
N VAL A 179 10.16 3.60 -0.11
CA VAL A 179 10.46 2.26 0.44
C VAL A 179 11.15 1.35 -0.57
N GLY A 180 10.65 1.31 -1.82
CA GLY A 180 11.21 0.44 -2.84
C GLY A 180 12.63 0.84 -3.24
N LEU A 181 12.89 2.15 -3.40
CA LEU A 181 14.22 2.71 -3.68
C LEU A 181 15.21 2.36 -2.56
N ILE A 182 14.82 2.60 -1.29
CA ILE A 182 15.69 2.31 -0.13
C ILE A 182 15.98 0.81 -0.03
N CYS A 183 14.98 -0.06 -0.18
CA CYS A 183 15.18 -1.50 -0.17
C CYS A 183 16.09 -1.96 -1.31
N THR A 184 16.01 -1.32 -2.48
CA THR A 184 16.88 -1.61 -3.63
C THR A 184 18.31 -1.17 -3.34
N ALA A 185 18.51 0.04 -2.80
CA ALA A 185 19.81 0.54 -2.40
C ALA A 185 20.47 -0.35 -1.32
N ASN A 186 19.67 -0.78 -0.32
CA ASN A 186 20.15 -1.65 0.74
C ASN A 186 20.65 -3.03 0.23
N ARG A 187 20.02 -3.57 -0.81
CA ARG A 187 20.42 -4.87 -1.41
C ARG A 187 21.78 -4.85 -2.10
N VAL A 188 22.26 -3.67 -2.44
CA VAL A 188 23.57 -3.47 -3.09
C VAL A 188 24.54 -2.73 -2.19
N ASP A 189 24.22 -2.65 -0.88
CA ASP A 189 25.04 -2.00 0.17
C ASP A 189 25.26 -0.48 -0.08
N GLU A 190 24.35 0.19 -0.79
CA GLU A 190 24.43 1.61 -1.16
C GLU A 190 23.35 2.48 -0.44
N ALA A 191 22.61 1.91 0.51
CA ALA A 191 21.63 2.67 1.27
C ALA A 191 22.30 3.72 2.17
N ALA A 192 21.76 4.93 2.19
CA ALA A 192 22.24 5.97 3.11
C ALA A 192 22.10 5.52 4.57
N PRO A 193 23.00 5.93 5.47
CA PRO A 193 22.93 5.58 6.89
C PRO A 193 21.56 5.91 7.51
N GLY A 194 20.93 4.90 8.16
CA GLY A 194 19.63 5.03 8.80
C GLY A 194 18.42 5.03 7.85
N ALA A 195 18.62 4.99 6.53
CA ALA A 195 17.53 4.96 5.57
C ALA A 195 16.69 3.67 5.71
N MET A 196 17.35 2.53 5.87
CA MET A 196 16.64 1.25 6.03
C MET A 196 15.88 1.18 7.36
N ASP A 197 16.41 1.75 8.44
CA ASP A 197 15.71 1.83 9.73
C ASP A 197 14.43 2.68 9.61
N ALA A 198 14.52 3.82 8.91
CA ALA A 198 13.34 4.66 8.64
C ALA A 198 12.31 3.95 7.76
N ALA A 199 12.74 3.21 6.74
CA ALA A 199 11.85 2.43 5.90
C ALA A 199 11.17 1.29 6.69
N VAL A 200 11.89 0.56 7.53
CA VAL A 200 11.34 -0.49 8.41
C VAL A 200 10.33 0.11 9.39
N ALA A 201 10.65 1.23 10.04
CA ALA A 201 9.74 1.91 10.94
C ALA A 201 8.43 2.30 10.23
N SER A 202 8.53 2.85 9.01
CA SER A 202 7.36 3.17 8.19
C SER A 202 6.54 1.91 7.83
N MET A 203 7.20 0.85 7.34
CA MET A 203 6.54 -0.38 6.91
C MET A 203 5.86 -1.14 8.06
N THR A 204 6.42 -1.11 9.27
CA THR A 204 5.84 -1.77 10.45
C THR A 204 4.75 -0.96 11.15
N THR A 205 4.61 0.31 10.83
CA THR A 205 3.53 1.17 11.37
C THR A 205 2.20 0.82 10.73
N LEU A 206 1.17 0.51 11.54
CA LEU A 206 -0.19 0.26 11.06
C LEU A 206 -0.86 1.56 10.57
N ASN A 207 -1.66 1.46 9.53
CA ASN A 207 -2.53 2.55 9.07
C ASN A 207 -3.78 2.74 9.98
N LYS A 208 -3.87 1.99 11.08
CA LYS A 208 -4.97 2.02 12.04
C LYS A 208 -5.25 3.43 12.58
N SER A 209 -4.23 4.10 13.12
CA SER A 209 -4.41 5.45 13.70
C SER A 209 -4.86 6.47 12.64
N ALA A 210 -4.33 6.39 11.42
CA ALA A 210 -4.76 7.25 10.32
C ALA A 210 -6.24 7.02 10.00
N ALA A 211 -6.67 5.76 9.88
CA ALA A 211 -8.07 5.41 9.61
C ALA A 211 -9.00 5.82 10.75
N GLU A 212 -8.63 5.57 12.02
CA GLU A 212 -9.44 5.92 13.19
C GLU A 212 -9.66 7.44 13.30
N ILE A 213 -8.61 8.23 13.12
CA ILE A 213 -8.69 9.71 13.12
C ILE A 213 -9.58 10.17 11.97
N SER A 214 -9.36 9.64 10.76
CA SER A 214 -10.10 10.05 9.55
C SER A 214 -11.61 9.83 9.64
N ARG A 215 -12.07 8.88 10.46
CA ARG A 215 -13.52 8.60 10.67
C ARG A 215 -14.32 9.78 11.21
N SER A 216 -13.67 10.76 11.82
CA SER A 216 -14.31 11.96 12.36
C SER A 216 -14.44 13.09 11.35
N TYR A 217 -13.98 12.89 10.11
CA TYR A 217 -13.91 13.86 9.04
C TYR A 217 -14.69 13.40 7.80
N ASP A 218 -15.02 14.35 6.93
CA ASP A 218 -15.72 14.09 5.66
C ASP A 218 -14.71 13.59 4.60
N VAL A 219 -14.33 12.32 4.71
CA VAL A 219 -13.45 11.61 3.78
C VAL A 219 -14.31 10.95 2.71
N HIS A 220 -14.14 11.37 1.46
CA HIS A 220 -14.96 10.90 0.34
C HIS A 220 -14.38 9.65 -0.33
N ALA A 221 -13.06 9.50 -0.39
CA ALA A 221 -12.38 8.32 -0.92
C ALA A 221 -11.09 8.05 -0.17
N ALA A 222 -10.68 6.80 -0.13
CA ALA A 222 -9.41 6.38 0.43
C ALA A 222 -8.85 5.18 -0.34
N THR A 223 -7.52 5.05 -0.35
CA THR A 223 -6.78 3.84 -0.75
C THR A 223 -5.48 3.80 0.03
N ASP A 224 -4.83 2.64 0.14
CA ASP A 224 -3.47 2.57 0.62
C ASP A 224 -2.46 2.61 -0.53
N VAL A 225 -1.32 3.23 -0.31
CA VAL A 225 -0.30 3.39 -1.34
C VAL A 225 0.68 2.22 -1.26
N THR A 226 0.56 1.25 -2.18
CA THR A 226 1.36 0.03 -2.17
C THR A 226 2.10 -0.22 -3.49
N GLY A 227 2.03 -1.41 -4.05
CA GLY A 227 2.86 -1.87 -5.17
C GLY A 227 2.71 -1.13 -6.48
N PHE A 228 1.57 -0.50 -6.72
CA PHE A 228 1.33 0.29 -7.93
C PHE A 228 1.84 1.73 -7.84
N SER A 229 2.47 2.09 -6.74
CA SER A 229 3.02 3.43 -6.46
C SER A 229 1.96 4.49 -6.14
N PHE A 230 2.43 5.66 -5.67
CA PHE A 230 1.55 6.79 -5.42
C PHE A 230 0.75 7.21 -6.67
N LEU A 231 1.42 7.33 -7.82
CA LEU A 231 0.75 7.74 -9.05
C LEU A 231 -0.16 6.66 -9.64
N GLY A 232 0.14 5.38 -9.42
CA GLY A 232 -0.73 4.29 -9.85
C GLY A 232 -2.03 4.24 -9.07
N HIS A 233 -1.98 4.28 -7.74
CA HIS A 233 -3.19 4.33 -6.90
C HIS A 233 -3.98 5.61 -7.11
N LEU A 234 -3.30 6.74 -7.36
CA LEU A 234 -3.97 7.99 -7.71
C LEU A 234 -4.71 7.89 -9.06
N HIS A 235 -4.13 7.20 -10.05
CA HIS A 235 -4.80 6.90 -11.32
C HIS A 235 -6.06 6.04 -11.13
N GLU A 236 -5.99 5.02 -10.27
CA GLU A 236 -7.15 4.21 -9.88
C GLU A 236 -8.22 5.07 -9.20
N MET A 237 -7.84 5.94 -8.27
CA MET A 237 -8.74 6.88 -7.58
C MET A 237 -9.43 7.85 -8.55
N MET A 238 -8.74 8.35 -9.57
CA MET A 238 -9.34 9.22 -10.59
C MET A 238 -10.34 8.47 -11.49
N GLY A 239 -10.14 7.17 -11.69
CA GLY A 239 -11.06 6.27 -12.38
C GLY A 239 -11.47 6.70 -13.78
N GLY A 240 -10.64 7.49 -14.46
CA GLY A 240 -10.94 8.07 -15.78
C GLY A 240 -12.05 9.15 -15.77
N ARG A 241 -12.65 9.45 -14.61
CA ARG A 241 -13.78 10.40 -14.44
C ARG A 241 -13.35 11.76 -13.91
N LEU A 242 -12.25 11.79 -13.18
CA LEU A 242 -11.70 12.97 -12.52
C LEU A 242 -10.28 13.24 -13.00
N SER A 243 -9.74 14.36 -12.58
CA SER A 243 -8.31 14.71 -12.70
C SER A 243 -7.81 15.23 -11.36
N CYS A 244 -6.49 15.35 -11.21
CA CYS A 244 -5.92 15.93 -10.01
C CYS A 244 -4.66 16.75 -10.30
N ARG A 245 -4.33 17.62 -9.34
CA ARG A 245 -3.10 18.40 -9.30
C ARG A 245 -2.34 18.03 -8.05
N ILE A 246 -1.07 17.67 -8.21
CA ILE A 246 -0.18 17.27 -7.13
C ILE A 246 0.94 18.29 -7.00
N ASP A 247 1.20 18.70 -5.78
CA ASP A 247 2.40 19.42 -5.41
C ASP A 247 3.48 18.42 -4.96
N GLY A 248 4.39 18.11 -5.87
CA GLY A 248 5.49 17.19 -5.58
C GLY A 248 6.42 17.66 -4.46
N SER A 249 6.49 18.98 -4.20
CA SER A 249 7.31 19.51 -3.11
C SER A 249 6.69 19.27 -1.72
N ALA A 250 5.37 19.05 -1.66
CA ALA A 250 4.64 18.72 -0.44
C ALA A 250 4.64 17.21 -0.12
N VAL A 251 5.04 16.35 -1.07
CA VAL A 251 5.07 14.90 -0.86
C VAL A 251 6.15 14.52 0.15
N PRO A 252 5.79 13.87 1.28
CA PRO A 252 6.78 13.44 2.25
C PRO A 252 7.62 12.29 1.68
N VAL A 253 8.94 12.38 1.86
CA VAL A 253 9.93 11.43 1.34
C VAL A 253 10.77 10.87 2.48
N LEU A 254 11.00 9.55 2.48
CA LEU A 254 11.85 8.89 3.46
C LEU A 254 13.31 9.35 3.32
N PRO A 255 14.05 9.50 4.42
CA PRO A 255 15.48 9.78 4.40
C PRO A 255 16.23 8.77 3.54
N GLY A 256 17.07 9.24 2.62
CA GLY A 256 17.86 8.40 1.72
C GLY A 256 17.15 7.99 0.42
N ALA A 257 15.82 8.13 0.30
CA ALA A 257 15.11 7.76 -0.94
C ALA A 257 15.47 8.68 -2.10
N TRP A 258 15.65 9.97 -1.83
CA TRP A 258 16.11 10.93 -2.83
C TRP A 258 17.49 10.58 -3.37
N GLN A 259 18.44 10.28 -2.47
CA GLN A 259 19.79 9.86 -2.85
C GLN A 259 19.76 8.59 -3.70
N ALA A 260 18.99 7.57 -3.29
CA ALA A 260 18.84 6.33 -4.05
C ALA A 260 18.28 6.58 -5.47
N ALA A 261 17.35 7.54 -5.60
CA ALA A 261 16.82 7.93 -6.90
C ALA A 261 17.85 8.65 -7.77
N ASP A 262 18.64 9.57 -7.20
CA ASP A 262 19.73 10.26 -7.92
C ASP A 262 20.83 9.28 -8.35
N ASP A 263 21.11 8.26 -7.54
CA ASP A 263 22.08 7.19 -7.84
C ASP A 263 21.53 6.12 -8.82
N CYS A 264 20.32 6.34 -9.36
CA CYS A 264 19.66 5.45 -10.32
C CYS A 264 19.36 4.03 -9.77
N LEU A 265 19.15 3.88 -8.48
CA LEU A 265 18.83 2.61 -7.82
C LEU A 265 17.33 2.30 -7.89
N TYR A 266 16.80 2.24 -9.10
CA TYR A 266 15.36 2.06 -9.35
C TYR A 266 14.91 0.62 -9.20
N THR A 267 13.62 0.45 -8.83
CA THR A 267 12.98 -0.86 -8.84
C THR A 267 12.47 -1.21 -10.24
N ALA A 268 12.53 -2.49 -10.60
CA ALA A 268 11.88 -2.95 -11.84
C ALA A 268 10.34 -2.72 -11.79
N ALA A 269 9.74 -2.75 -10.60
CA ALA A 269 8.33 -2.46 -10.41
C ALA A 269 8.02 -0.97 -10.65
N GLY A 270 8.88 -0.04 -10.17
CA GLY A 270 8.75 1.39 -10.45
C GLY A 270 8.77 1.68 -11.95
N GLN A 271 9.65 1.01 -12.71
CA GLN A 271 9.67 1.16 -14.17
C GLN A 271 8.41 0.59 -14.84
N ARG A 272 7.85 -0.52 -14.33
CA ARG A 272 6.54 -1.02 -14.80
C ARG A 272 5.42 -0.03 -14.49
N ASN A 273 5.41 0.56 -13.29
CA ASN A 273 4.44 1.58 -12.88
C ASN A 273 4.55 2.82 -13.79
N ARG A 274 5.77 3.31 -14.04
CA ARG A 274 6.01 4.43 -14.96
C ARG A 274 5.49 4.13 -16.38
N ASN A 275 5.73 2.94 -16.91
CA ASN A 275 5.25 2.55 -18.24
C ASN A 275 3.72 2.44 -18.29
N HIS A 276 3.06 2.03 -17.21
CA HIS A 276 1.61 1.88 -17.15
C HIS A 276 0.90 3.21 -16.93
N THR A 277 1.30 3.95 -15.92
CA THR A 277 0.61 5.18 -15.46
C THR A 277 1.16 6.45 -16.11
N GLY A 278 2.43 6.45 -16.52
CA GLY A 278 3.09 7.62 -17.10
C GLY A 278 2.35 8.31 -18.25
N PRO A 279 1.66 7.60 -19.16
CA PRO A 279 0.85 8.22 -20.20
C PRO A 279 -0.28 9.15 -19.70
N PHE A 280 -0.70 9.01 -18.44
CA PHE A 280 -1.74 9.81 -17.80
C PHE A 280 -1.19 10.97 -16.97
N VAL A 281 0.16 11.08 -16.85
CA VAL A 281 0.85 12.03 -15.98
C VAL A 281 1.60 13.07 -16.79
N ARG A 282 1.45 14.34 -16.41
CA ARG A 282 2.30 15.44 -16.89
C ARG A 282 3.09 16.03 -15.73
N PHE A 283 4.40 16.11 -15.88
CA PHE A 283 5.31 16.74 -14.93
C PHE A 283 5.64 18.17 -15.36
N GLU A 284 5.53 19.12 -14.43
CA GLU A 284 5.83 20.54 -14.60
C GLU A 284 6.95 20.94 -13.63
N ASN A 285 8.18 21.08 -14.15
CA ASN A 285 9.39 21.41 -13.38
C ASN A 285 9.73 20.42 -12.24
N VAL A 286 9.30 19.16 -12.36
CA VAL A 286 9.56 18.15 -11.32
C VAL A 286 10.94 17.53 -11.53
N PRO A 287 11.84 17.56 -10.52
CA PRO A 287 13.14 16.89 -10.58
C PRO A 287 12.98 15.39 -10.89
N PHE A 288 13.91 14.82 -11.67
CA PHE A 288 13.79 13.44 -12.10
C PHE A 288 13.76 12.44 -10.93
N ALA A 289 14.55 12.69 -9.87
CA ALA A 289 14.51 11.89 -8.66
C ALA A 289 13.11 11.84 -8.03
N MET A 290 12.41 13.00 -7.95
CA MET A 290 11.04 13.03 -7.45
C MET A 290 10.09 12.25 -8.36
N GLN A 291 10.24 12.34 -9.68
CA GLN A 291 9.42 11.54 -10.59
C GLN A 291 9.58 10.04 -10.31
N GLU A 292 10.81 9.56 -10.08
CA GLU A 292 11.08 8.15 -9.76
C GLU A 292 10.48 7.77 -8.38
N ILE A 293 10.57 8.66 -7.36
CA ILE A 293 9.95 8.46 -6.06
C ILE A 293 8.42 8.31 -6.18
N LEU A 294 7.77 9.10 -7.03
CA LEU A 294 6.33 9.05 -7.23
C LEU A 294 5.87 7.76 -7.95
N PHE A 295 6.73 7.11 -8.72
CA PHE A 295 6.48 5.80 -9.35
C PHE A 295 7.02 4.62 -8.52
N ASP A 296 7.73 4.89 -7.39
CA ASP A 296 8.32 3.84 -6.58
C ASP A 296 7.24 3.01 -5.87
N PRO A 297 7.28 1.66 -5.98
CA PRO A 297 6.35 0.81 -5.25
C PRO A 297 6.59 0.91 -3.76
N GLN A 298 5.51 1.05 -3.00
CA GLN A 298 5.58 1.04 -1.55
C GLN A 298 5.17 -0.34 -1.01
N THR A 299 5.80 -0.76 0.07
CA THR A 299 5.35 -1.88 0.90
C THR A 299 4.82 -1.32 2.19
N SER A 300 3.59 -1.66 2.56
CA SER A 300 2.91 -1.09 3.73
C SER A 300 2.97 0.45 3.76
N GLY A 301 2.65 1.08 2.64
CA GLY A 301 2.62 2.53 2.53
C GLY A 301 1.47 3.16 3.31
N GLY A 302 1.33 4.47 3.23
CA GLY A 302 0.29 5.22 3.92
C GLY A 302 -1.05 5.21 3.20
N LEU A 303 -2.08 5.70 3.87
CA LEU A 303 -3.35 6.00 3.23
C LEU A 303 -3.22 7.27 2.38
N LEU A 304 -3.86 7.26 1.23
CA LEU A 304 -4.15 8.43 0.41
C LEU A 304 -5.64 8.73 0.56
N LEU A 305 -5.95 9.87 1.17
CA LEU A 305 -7.29 10.27 1.55
C LEU A 305 -7.76 11.45 0.69
N ALA A 306 -8.95 11.36 0.09
CA ALA A 306 -9.64 12.48 -0.54
C ALA A 306 -10.63 13.09 0.46
N VAL A 307 -10.39 14.32 0.88
CA VAL A 307 -11.03 14.95 2.03
C VAL A 307 -11.72 16.26 1.62
N ALA A 308 -12.90 16.49 2.14
CA ALA A 308 -13.61 17.77 1.93
C ALA A 308 -12.70 18.98 2.24
N PRO A 309 -12.62 20.01 1.37
CA PRO A 309 -11.64 21.08 1.48
C PRO A 309 -11.61 21.80 2.82
N LYS A 310 -12.79 21.99 3.42
CA LYS A 310 -12.95 22.70 4.72
C LYS A 310 -12.40 21.94 5.92
N GLU A 311 -12.14 20.64 5.78
CA GLU A 311 -11.71 19.75 6.86
C GLU A 311 -10.26 19.29 6.73
N ALA A 312 -9.68 19.42 5.54
CA ALA A 312 -8.37 18.86 5.20
C ALA A 312 -7.23 19.34 6.09
N GLU A 313 -7.17 20.65 6.40
CA GLU A 313 -6.15 21.22 7.28
C GLU A 313 -6.25 20.65 8.71
N ASN A 314 -7.47 20.57 9.24
CA ASN A 314 -7.69 20.06 10.59
C ASN A 314 -7.34 18.55 10.67
N LEU A 315 -7.73 17.76 9.67
CA LEU A 315 -7.38 16.35 9.61
C LEU A 315 -5.87 16.15 9.52
N ARG A 316 -5.18 16.88 8.62
CA ARG A 316 -3.71 16.83 8.53
C ARG A 316 -3.06 17.14 9.88
N ASP A 317 -3.50 18.20 10.57
CA ASP A 317 -2.92 18.61 11.84
C ASP A 317 -3.16 17.57 12.94
N GLU A 318 -4.31 16.89 12.94
CA GLU A 318 -4.59 15.83 13.89
C GLU A 318 -3.75 14.58 13.61
N LEU A 319 -3.59 14.21 12.35
CA LEU A 319 -2.68 13.13 11.93
C LEU A 319 -1.23 13.41 12.34
N GLN A 320 -0.76 14.66 12.15
CA GLN A 320 0.59 15.06 12.57
C GLN A 320 0.77 15.03 14.09
N LYS A 321 -0.24 15.41 14.88
CA LYS A 321 -0.22 15.26 16.35
C LYS A 321 -0.12 13.81 16.79
N ALA A 322 -0.64 12.88 15.99
CA ALA A 322 -0.46 11.44 16.19
C ALA A 322 0.89 10.91 15.65
N SER A 323 1.84 11.81 15.36
CA SER A 323 3.18 11.49 14.85
C SER A 323 3.21 10.82 13.47
N LEU A 324 2.18 10.99 12.66
CA LEU A 324 2.16 10.57 11.27
C LEU A 324 2.74 11.69 10.38
N PRO A 325 3.56 11.38 9.36
CA PRO A 325 4.13 12.39 8.46
C PRO A 325 3.11 12.85 7.40
N ALA A 326 1.87 13.10 7.84
CA ALA A 326 0.76 13.42 6.96
C ALA A 326 0.91 14.80 6.32
N GLN A 327 0.67 14.89 5.01
CA GLN A 327 0.73 16.14 4.25
C GLN A 327 -0.43 16.23 3.26
N ILE A 328 -0.92 17.44 3.02
CA ILE A 328 -1.79 17.75 1.88
C ILE A 328 -0.89 17.83 0.66
N VAL A 329 -1.04 16.88 -0.25
CA VAL A 329 -0.15 16.71 -1.41
C VAL A 329 -0.79 17.17 -2.73
N GLY A 330 -2.08 17.54 -2.71
CA GLY A 330 -2.77 17.96 -3.93
C GLY A 330 -4.28 18.12 -3.77
N GLU A 331 -4.94 18.19 -4.91
CA GLU A 331 -6.40 18.33 -4.97
C GLU A 331 -6.99 17.61 -6.18
N ILE A 332 -8.21 17.11 -6.02
CA ILE A 332 -9.02 16.54 -7.10
C ILE A 332 -9.71 17.68 -7.85
N THR A 333 -9.76 17.59 -9.18
CA THR A 333 -10.43 18.54 -10.05
C THR A 333 -11.44 17.85 -10.94
N GLU A 334 -12.31 18.64 -11.58
CA GLU A 334 -13.08 18.14 -12.71
C GLU A 334 -12.16 17.55 -13.77
N LYS A 335 -12.68 16.60 -14.57
CA LYS A 335 -11.91 15.94 -15.63
C LYS A 335 -11.26 16.95 -16.58
N GLN A 336 -9.97 16.82 -16.77
CA GLN A 336 -9.14 17.59 -17.68
C GLN A 336 -8.55 16.68 -18.78
N ASP A 337 -7.91 17.27 -19.80
CA ASP A 337 -7.22 16.52 -20.86
C ASP A 337 -6.10 15.66 -20.32
N THR A 338 -5.37 16.15 -19.32
CA THR A 338 -4.37 15.38 -18.56
C THR A 338 -4.96 14.98 -17.22
N GLU A 339 -4.90 13.69 -16.90
CA GLU A 339 -5.53 13.18 -15.68
C GLU A 339 -4.77 13.61 -14.42
N ILE A 340 -3.46 13.48 -14.41
CA ILE A 340 -2.60 13.82 -13.27
C ILE A 340 -1.58 14.87 -13.70
N VAL A 341 -1.60 16.03 -13.08
CA VAL A 341 -0.57 17.06 -13.28
C VAL A 341 0.23 17.20 -11.99
N VAL A 342 1.53 16.96 -12.06
CA VAL A 342 2.44 17.13 -10.93
C VAL A 342 3.30 18.36 -11.17
N SER A 343 3.27 19.31 -10.25
CA SER A 343 4.15 20.48 -10.22
C SER A 343 5.16 20.35 -9.06
N TYR A 344 6.24 21.09 -9.14
CA TYR A 344 7.25 21.17 -8.07
C TYR A 344 7.67 22.64 -7.90
N SER A 345 7.47 23.15 -6.69
CA SER A 345 7.91 24.49 -6.30
C SER A 345 9.19 24.37 -5.47
N GLU A 346 10.25 25.11 -5.86
CA GLU A 346 11.50 25.18 -5.10
C GLU A 346 11.33 25.90 -3.76
#